data_3ef4872510593e27b731d0659aa975b8
#
_entry.id   3ef4872510593e27b731d0659aa975b8
#
_cell.length_a   1.000
_cell.length_b   1.000
_cell.length_c   1.000
_cell.angle_alpha   90.00
_cell.angle_beta   90.00
_cell.angle_gamma   90.00
#
_symmetry.space_group_name_H-M   'P 1'
#
loop_
_entity.id
_entity.type
_entity.pdbx_description
1 polymer ?
#
loop_
_entity_poly.entity_id
_entity_poly.type
_entity_poly.pdbx_seq_one_letter_code
_entity_poly.pdbx_strand_id
1 'polypeptide(L)'
;RDLNLNAGGEYWLWFPHNLAVAPGYNYHWHDNTKRYELYRLDELAGWGEDGDHPLGMLPSEVELLQQTLDALNSYWSYLTDYSHRGSLYAKWEGKPRTSGEGTWWYVEARLPLMYVWQTLDYQRERLDTTVSRRHVMFEPSFRVYGRWHNFQRGIDIRYNKSVSFPSMTSFIDIRSTDDPLNIRLSNTGLKNSHQHNISVYYYLNSNRKQRYFNTYWSYSITQDAVAQGYVYDKATGVRTYRPENVNGNYNIGGNVNYSMPLDKARRLTLNSALWSRLYNSVDL
;
A
#
# COMPACT_ATOMS: atom_id res chain seq x y z
N ARG A 1 20.03 10.16 -2.03
CA ARG A 1 19.51 10.81 -3.25
C ARG A 1 18.31 10.03 -3.74
N ASP A 2 17.27 10.73 -4.15
CA ASP A 2 16.05 10.16 -4.69
C ASP A 2 15.69 10.91 -5.99
N LEU A 3 15.58 10.19 -7.10
CA LEU A 3 15.23 10.73 -8.41
C LEU A 3 14.03 9.97 -8.95
N ASN A 4 13.07 10.70 -9.48
CA ASN A 4 11.82 10.14 -9.97
C ASN A 4 11.43 10.80 -11.30
N LEU A 5 11.19 10.00 -12.32
CA LEU A 5 10.67 10.44 -13.60
C LEU A 5 9.36 9.70 -13.89
N ASN A 6 8.34 10.44 -14.24
CA ASN A 6 7.05 9.88 -14.61
C ASN A 6 6.57 10.53 -15.90
N ALA A 7 6.31 9.75 -16.93
CA ALA A 7 5.86 10.23 -18.23
C ALA A 7 4.78 9.31 -18.77
N GLY A 8 3.68 9.88 -19.23
CA GLY A 8 2.60 9.08 -19.76
C GLY A 8 1.51 9.91 -20.41
N GLY A 9 0.57 9.22 -21.00
CA GLY A 9 -0.61 9.82 -21.61
C GLY A 9 -1.68 8.78 -21.88
N GLU A 10 -2.88 9.26 -22.08
CA GLU A 10 -4.04 8.46 -22.47
C GLU A 10 -4.79 9.18 -23.58
N TYR A 11 -5.39 8.37 -24.49
CA TYR A 11 -6.14 8.87 -25.63
C TYR A 11 -7.61 8.46 -25.51
N TRP A 12 -8.51 9.45 -25.51
CA TRP A 12 -9.94 9.23 -25.32
C TRP A 12 -10.68 9.05 -26.63
N LEU A 13 -11.37 7.92 -26.73
CA LEU A 13 -12.27 7.57 -27.84
C LEU A 13 -13.70 7.60 -27.31
N TRP A 14 -14.55 8.36 -27.97
CA TRP A 14 -15.95 8.49 -27.63
C TRP A 14 -16.81 7.77 -28.64
N PHE A 15 -17.67 6.92 -28.14
CA PHE A 15 -18.56 6.09 -28.95
C PHE A 15 -20.03 6.48 -28.73
N PRO A 16 -20.95 6.08 -29.63
CA PRO A 16 -22.38 6.21 -29.39
C PRO A 16 -22.81 5.59 -28.06
N HIS A 17 -23.96 6.00 -27.55
CA HIS A 17 -24.55 5.51 -26.32
C HIS A 17 -23.74 5.82 -25.05
N ASN A 18 -22.97 6.93 -25.04
CA ASN A 18 -22.20 7.43 -23.91
C ASN A 18 -21.11 6.44 -23.42
N LEU A 19 -20.56 5.66 -24.31
CA LEU A 19 -19.39 4.82 -24.06
C LEU A 19 -18.13 5.61 -24.39
N ALA A 20 -17.18 5.64 -23.49
CA ALA A 20 -15.85 6.15 -23.74
C ALA A 20 -14.79 5.10 -23.37
N VAL A 21 -13.75 5.01 -24.19
CA VAL A 21 -12.64 4.08 -24.00
C VAL A 21 -11.35 4.90 -24.11
N ALA A 22 -10.40 4.66 -23.21
CA ALA A 22 -9.11 5.31 -23.25
C ALA A 22 -7.99 4.29 -23.06
N PRO A 23 -7.28 3.93 -24.14
CA PRO A 23 -5.98 3.30 -24.01
C PRO A 23 -4.99 4.32 -23.44
N GLY A 24 -4.15 3.86 -22.52
CA GLY A 24 -3.14 4.68 -21.88
C GLY A 24 -1.83 3.95 -21.75
N TYR A 25 -0.77 4.72 -21.67
CA TYR A 25 0.57 4.24 -21.38
C TYR A 25 1.26 5.18 -20.42
N ASN A 26 1.97 4.62 -19.45
CA ASN A 26 2.78 5.36 -18.49
C ASN A 26 4.12 4.66 -18.31
N TYR A 27 5.19 5.44 -18.34
CA TYR A 27 6.55 5.05 -17.99
C TYR A 27 6.92 5.70 -16.67
N HIS A 28 7.46 4.92 -15.77
CA HIS A 28 8.00 5.40 -14.49
C HIS A 28 9.41 4.86 -14.31
N TRP A 29 10.30 5.74 -13.90
CA TRP A 29 11.67 5.43 -13.51
C TRP A 29 11.97 6.08 -12.17
N HIS A 30 12.60 5.33 -11.30
CA HIS A 30 12.94 5.75 -9.96
C HIS A 30 14.32 5.21 -9.57
N ASP A 31 15.18 6.12 -9.10
CA ASP A 31 16.49 5.82 -8.53
C ASP A 31 16.57 6.30 -7.11
N ASN A 32 16.97 5.42 -6.21
CA ASN A 32 17.15 5.73 -4.80
C ASN A 32 18.51 5.24 -4.31
N THR A 33 19.36 6.19 -3.90
CA THR A 33 20.65 5.91 -3.26
C THR A 33 20.52 6.11 -1.77
N LYS A 34 20.82 5.08 -0.99
CA LYS A 34 20.89 5.13 0.47
C LYS A 34 22.31 4.86 0.91
N ARG A 35 22.79 5.66 1.82
CA ARG A 35 24.03 5.46 2.54
C ARG A 35 23.72 5.50 4.03
N TYR A 36 24.00 4.44 4.70
CA TYR A 36 23.85 4.32 6.15
C TYR A 36 25.23 4.13 6.74
N GLU A 37 25.60 5.01 7.65
CA GLU A 37 26.89 4.99 8.32
C GLU A 37 26.67 4.93 9.82
N LEU A 38 27.26 3.93 10.45
CA LEU A 38 27.28 3.76 11.90
C LEU A 38 28.67 4.13 12.41
N TYR A 39 28.72 4.91 13.47
CA TYR A 39 29.97 5.38 14.08
C TYR A 39 30.04 4.93 15.53
N ARG A 40 31.17 4.39 15.92
CA ARG A 40 31.47 3.99 17.29
C ARG A 40 32.13 5.14 18.05
N LEU A 41 31.32 6.10 18.46
CA LEU A 41 31.80 7.30 19.13
C LEU A 41 32.33 7.02 20.55
N ASP A 42 31.92 5.91 21.16
CA ASP A 42 32.42 5.40 22.43
C ASP A 42 33.92 5.02 22.39
N GLU A 43 34.49 4.83 21.21
CA GLU A 43 35.92 4.59 21.01
C GLU A 43 36.76 5.89 20.99
N LEU A 44 36.10 7.07 20.96
CA LEU A 44 36.77 8.37 20.99
C LEU A 44 36.83 8.94 22.41
N ALA A 45 37.98 9.45 22.79
CA ALA A 45 38.14 10.15 24.08
C ALA A 45 37.25 11.40 24.14
N GLY A 46 36.46 11.51 25.21
CA GLY A 46 35.54 12.63 25.42
C GLY A 46 34.19 12.50 24.73
N TRP A 47 33.91 11.36 24.07
CA TRP A 47 32.62 11.04 23.46
C TRP A 47 32.01 9.84 24.20
N GLY A 48 30.69 9.67 24.13
CA GLY A 48 29.98 8.64 24.85
C GLY A 48 29.22 9.16 26.06
N GLU A 49 28.71 8.25 26.92
CA GLU A 49 27.84 8.61 28.05
C GLU A 49 28.52 9.52 29.09
N ASP A 50 29.83 9.34 29.31
CA ASP A 50 30.63 10.11 30.25
C ASP A 50 31.43 11.25 29.57
N GLY A 51 31.11 11.55 28.31
CA GLY A 51 31.84 12.54 27.52
C GLY A 51 31.27 13.96 27.62
N ASP A 52 32.09 14.93 27.24
CA ASP A 52 31.74 16.37 27.24
C ASP A 52 30.81 16.77 26.08
N HIS A 53 30.54 15.83 25.16
CA HIS A 53 29.74 16.07 23.96
C HIS A 53 28.31 15.54 24.11
N PRO A 54 27.29 16.30 23.70
CA PRO A 54 25.89 15.85 23.73
C PRO A 54 25.67 14.58 22.89
N LEU A 55 24.80 13.68 23.36
CA LEU A 55 24.37 12.48 22.60
C LEU A 55 23.77 12.89 21.26
N GLY A 56 24.15 12.17 20.21
CA GLY A 56 23.70 12.43 18.82
C GLY A 56 24.51 13.50 18.08
N MET A 57 25.50 14.10 18.70
CA MET A 57 26.48 14.95 18.02
C MET A 57 27.53 14.11 17.32
N LEU A 58 27.94 14.50 16.12
CA LEU A 58 29.04 13.87 15.39
C LEU A 58 30.27 14.78 15.41
N PRO A 59 31.50 14.21 15.43
CA PRO A 59 32.71 14.99 15.23
C PRO A 59 32.67 15.80 13.93
N SER A 60 33.15 17.03 13.99
CA SER A 60 33.24 17.90 12.78
C SER A 60 34.43 17.53 11.90
N GLU A 61 35.41 16.82 12.46
CA GLU A 61 36.61 16.42 11.76
C GLU A 61 36.39 15.11 11.02
N VAL A 62 36.60 15.12 9.71
CA VAL A 62 36.37 13.97 8.82
C VAL A 62 37.25 12.79 9.18
N GLU A 63 38.48 13.04 9.64
CA GLU A 63 39.44 12.02 10.05
C GLU A 63 38.95 11.25 11.28
N LEU A 64 38.33 11.91 12.24
CA LEU A 64 37.76 11.28 13.44
C LEU A 64 36.51 10.44 13.06
N LEU A 65 35.67 10.93 12.17
CA LEU A 65 34.50 10.16 11.65
C LEU A 65 35.00 8.89 10.92
N GLN A 66 36.06 8.98 10.12
CA GLN A 66 36.58 7.82 9.41
C GLN A 66 37.17 6.78 10.36
N GLN A 67 37.83 7.21 11.44
CA GLN A 67 38.41 6.30 12.45
C GLN A 67 37.36 5.52 13.23
N THR A 68 36.18 6.13 13.46
CA THR A 68 35.05 5.55 14.23
C THR A 68 34.03 4.87 13.37
N LEU A 69 34.18 4.89 12.04
CA LEU A 69 33.20 4.27 11.14
C LEU A 69 33.19 2.74 11.35
N ASP A 70 32.03 2.22 11.77
CA ASP A 70 31.76 0.79 11.81
C ASP A 70 31.42 0.27 10.40
N ALA A 71 32.47 -0.10 9.65
CA ALA A 71 32.29 -0.60 8.28
C ALA A 71 31.47 -1.90 8.22
N LEU A 72 31.51 -2.73 9.28
CA LEU A 72 30.72 -3.96 9.36
C LEU A 72 29.21 -3.70 9.38
N ASN A 73 28.80 -2.60 9.99
CA ASN A 73 27.38 -2.25 10.17
C ASN A 73 26.93 -1.09 9.30
N SER A 74 27.88 -0.45 8.59
CA SER A 74 27.57 0.57 7.57
C SER A 74 27.28 -0.08 6.22
N TYR A 75 26.39 0.51 5.43
CA TYR A 75 26.06 0.01 4.11
C TYR A 75 25.75 1.12 3.12
N TRP A 76 25.96 0.81 1.86
CA TRP A 76 25.49 1.57 0.72
C TRP A 76 24.54 0.73 -0.10
N SER A 77 23.48 1.36 -0.63
CA SER A 77 22.57 0.69 -1.53
C SER A 77 22.07 1.64 -2.63
N TYR A 78 21.95 1.09 -3.81
CA TYR A 78 21.41 1.78 -4.98
C TYR A 78 20.29 0.95 -5.58
N LEU A 79 19.09 1.47 -5.49
CA LEU A 79 17.87 0.86 -6.04
C LEU A 79 17.49 1.62 -7.29
N THR A 80 17.43 0.90 -8.41
CA THR A 80 16.81 1.38 -9.64
C THR A 80 15.56 0.57 -9.90
N ASP A 81 14.45 1.25 -10.13
CA ASP A 81 13.26 0.59 -10.64
C ASP A 81 12.64 1.38 -11.80
N TYR A 82 12.16 0.66 -12.79
CA TYR A 82 11.40 1.20 -13.88
C TYR A 82 10.22 0.32 -14.22
N SER A 83 9.15 0.97 -14.60
CA SER A 83 7.93 0.28 -14.98
C SER A 83 7.31 0.85 -16.25
N HIS A 84 6.72 -0.07 -16.99
CA HIS A 84 5.90 0.20 -18.16
C HIS A 84 4.48 -0.23 -17.83
N ARG A 85 3.56 0.71 -17.84
CA ARG A 85 2.14 0.46 -17.57
C ARG A 85 1.31 0.75 -18.82
N GLY A 86 0.82 -0.30 -19.46
CA GLY A 86 -0.27 -0.21 -20.43
C GLY A 86 -1.60 -0.27 -19.69
N SER A 87 -2.58 0.55 -20.04
CA SER A 87 -3.90 0.53 -19.42
C SER A 87 -5.01 0.70 -20.44
N LEU A 88 -6.12 0.01 -20.21
CA LEU A 88 -7.36 0.24 -20.92
C LEU A 88 -8.40 0.72 -19.91
N TYR A 89 -8.88 1.92 -20.07
CA TYR A 89 -9.99 2.46 -19.31
C TYR A 89 -11.24 2.48 -20.17
N ALA A 90 -12.36 2.04 -19.64
CA ALA A 90 -13.65 2.10 -20.27
C ALA A 90 -14.68 2.67 -19.28
N LYS A 91 -15.51 3.57 -19.74
CA LYS A 91 -16.64 4.09 -18.97
C LYS A 91 -17.89 4.14 -19.82
N TRP A 92 -19.00 3.83 -19.19
CA TRP A 92 -20.33 3.97 -19.77
C TRP A 92 -21.22 4.73 -18.81
N GLU A 93 -21.98 5.67 -19.37
CA GLU A 93 -22.98 6.43 -18.65
C GLU A 93 -24.37 6.16 -19.23
N GLY A 94 -25.31 5.80 -18.37
CA GLY A 94 -26.73 5.69 -18.75
C GLY A 94 -27.28 7.03 -19.23
N LYS A 95 -28.54 7.07 -19.62
CA LYS A 95 -29.17 8.27 -20.20
C LYS A 95 -28.80 9.55 -19.46
N PRO A 96 -28.33 10.58 -20.16
CA PRO A 96 -27.99 11.85 -19.56
C PRO A 96 -29.21 12.44 -18.85
N ARG A 97 -28.95 13.11 -17.76
CA ARG A 97 -29.90 13.71 -16.85
C ARG A 97 -30.55 14.96 -17.47
N THR A 98 -31.59 14.80 -18.22
CA THR A 98 -32.35 15.96 -18.81
C THR A 98 -33.53 16.45 -17.97
N SER A 99 -34.02 15.65 -17.03
CA SER A 99 -35.04 16.05 -16.07
C SER A 99 -34.85 15.23 -14.81
N GLY A 100 -34.97 15.79 -13.64
CA GLY A 100 -34.73 15.17 -12.33
C GLY A 100 -35.44 13.83 -12.05
N GLU A 101 -36.18 13.31 -13.03
CA GLU A 101 -36.94 12.06 -13.01
C GLU A 101 -36.22 11.02 -13.88
N GLY A 102 -35.57 10.04 -13.26
CA GLY A 102 -34.98 8.97 -14.02
C GLY A 102 -34.00 8.13 -13.25
N THR A 103 -33.65 7.03 -13.85
CA THR A 103 -32.56 6.16 -13.42
C THR A 103 -31.30 6.52 -14.19
N TRP A 104 -30.22 6.74 -13.47
CA TRP A 104 -28.90 7.01 -14.05
C TRP A 104 -27.91 5.98 -13.54
N TRP A 105 -27.14 5.42 -14.46
CA TRP A 105 -26.08 4.46 -14.17
C TRP A 105 -24.76 4.94 -14.74
N TYR A 106 -23.72 4.61 -14.02
CA TYR A 106 -22.33 4.82 -14.40
C TYR A 106 -21.57 3.54 -14.16
N VAL A 107 -20.88 3.05 -15.16
CA VAL A 107 -20.03 1.85 -15.06
C VAL A 107 -18.66 2.23 -15.57
N GLU A 108 -17.63 1.90 -14.82
CA GLU A 108 -16.25 2.06 -15.23
C GLU A 108 -15.43 0.80 -14.99
N ALA A 109 -14.49 0.57 -15.85
CA ALA A 109 -13.48 -0.47 -15.74
C ALA A 109 -12.11 0.12 -16.09
N ARG A 110 -11.11 -0.20 -15.29
CA ARG A 110 -9.71 0.10 -15.59
C ARG A 110 -8.91 -1.19 -15.51
N LEU A 111 -8.19 -1.50 -16.57
CA LEU A 111 -7.45 -2.75 -16.76
C LEU A 111 -5.98 -2.42 -17.03
N PRO A 112 -5.18 -2.06 -16.01
CA PRO A 112 -3.76 -1.84 -16.18
C PRO A 112 -3.00 -3.16 -16.16
N LEU A 113 -2.06 -3.28 -17.10
CA LEU A 113 -1.02 -4.30 -17.10
C LEU A 113 0.31 -3.59 -16.95
N MET A 114 1.07 -3.93 -15.93
CA MET A 114 2.33 -3.28 -15.61
C MET A 114 3.46 -4.29 -15.61
N TYR A 115 4.54 -3.95 -16.28
CA TYR A 115 5.83 -4.64 -16.21
C TYR A 115 6.78 -3.78 -15.38
N VAL A 116 7.33 -4.36 -14.33
CA VAL A 116 8.29 -3.69 -13.42
C VAL A 116 9.60 -4.44 -13.42
N TRP A 117 10.68 -3.72 -13.51
CA TRP A 117 12.03 -4.23 -13.33
C TRP A 117 12.71 -3.45 -12.21
N GLN A 118 13.20 -4.18 -11.20
CA GLN A 118 13.91 -3.62 -10.05
C GLN A 118 15.30 -4.22 -9.98
N THR A 119 16.29 -3.38 -9.71
CA THR A 119 17.67 -3.80 -9.43
C THR A 119 18.14 -3.08 -8.18
N LEU A 120 18.66 -3.84 -7.24
CA LEU A 120 19.28 -3.35 -6.02
C LEU A 120 20.74 -3.77 -6.01
N ASP A 121 21.64 -2.78 -6.06
CA ASP A 121 23.05 -2.96 -5.72
C ASP A 121 23.19 -2.67 -4.23
N TYR A 122 23.77 -3.62 -3.50
CA TYR A 122 23.92 -3.54 -2.07
C TYR A 122 25.36 -3.89 -1.68
N GLN A 123 26.00 -2.96 -0.96
CA GLN A 123 27.36 -3.10 -0.51
C GLN A 123 27.47 -2.87 1.00
N ARG A 124 28.08 -3.82 1.70
CA ARG A 124 28.34 -3.76 3.13
C ARG A 124 29.60 -4.56 3.42
N GLU A 125 30.67 -3.90 3.80
CA GLU A 125 31.99 -4.50 4.05
C GLU A 125 32.40 -5.57 3.02
N ARG A 126 32.16 -6.86 3.34
CA ARG A 126 32.52 -8.02 2.49
C ARG A 126 31.36 -8.51 1.61
N LEU A 127 30.19 -7.97 1.82
CA LEU A 127 29.01 -8.31 1.02
C LEU A 127 28.85 -7.28 -0.07
N ASP A 128 29.13 -7.68 -1.30
CA ASP A 128 28.84 -6.91 -2.51
C ASP A 128 27.95 -7.76 -3.40
N THR A 129 26.71 -7.34 -3.59
CA THR A 129 25.72 -8.14 -4.28
C THR A 129 24.72 -7.30 -5.03
N THR A 130 24.30 -7.81 -6.19
CA THR A 130 23.25 -7.23 -7.01
C THR A 130 22.08 -8.20 -7.09
N VAL A 131 20.88 -7.71 -6.76
CA VAL A 131 19.65 -8.46 -6.87
C VAL A 131 18.75 -7.79 -7.91
N SER A 132 18.28 -8.56 -8.89
CA SER A 132 17.35 -8.07 -9.91
C SER A 132 16.07 -8.89 -9.90
N ARG A 133 14.93 -8.21 -10.02
CA ARG A 133 13.61 -8.85 -10.10
C ARG A 133 12.76 -8.23 -11.20
N ARG A 134 11.92 -9.07 -11.80
CA ARG A 134 10.96 -8.68 -12.83
C ARG A 134 9.58 -9.11 -12.39
N HIS A 135 8.62 -8.21 -12.52
CA HIS A 135 7.24 -8.45 -12.13
C HIS A 135 6.30 -8.08 -13.25
N VAL A 136 5.31 -8.93 -13.49
CA VAL A 136 4.14 -8.58 -14.31
C VAL A 136 2.96 -8.48 -13.37
N MET A 137 2.29 -7.32 -13.35
CA MET A 137 1.19 -7.05 -12.44
C MET A 137 -0.05 -6.67 -13.22
N PHE A 138 -1.19 -7.19 -12.79
CA PHE A 138 -2.50 -6.84 -13.28
C PHE A 138 -3.37 -6.39 -12.10
N GLU A 139 -3.76 -5.10 -12.13
CA GLU A 139 -4.46 -4.43 -11.02
C GLU A 139 -5.80 -3.86 -11.49
N PRO A 140 -6.76 -4.72 -11.88
CA PRO A 140 -8.04 -4.27 -12.37
C PRO A 140 -8.85 -3.53 -11.31
N SER A 141 -9.60 -2.53 -11.75
CA SER A 141 -10.62 -1.87 -10.94
C SER A 141 -11.92 -1.73 -11.70
N PHE A 142 -13.03 -1.91 -10.98
CA PHE A 142 -14.39 -1.80 -11.51
C PHE A 142 -15.23 -0.97 -10.57
N ARG A 143 -16.11 -0.16 -11.14
CA ARG A 143 -17.10 0.57 -10.38
C ARG A 143 -18.44 0.53 -11.10
N VAL A 144 -19.50 0.24 -10.35
CA VAL A 144 -20.88 0.36 -10.78
C VAL A 144 -21.57 1.33 -9.84
N TYR A 145 -22.07 2.41 -10.38
CA TYR A 145 -22.76 3.43 -9.61
C TYR A 145 -24.12 3.68 -10.24
N GLY A 146 -25.17 3.66 -9.44
CA GLY A 146 -26.53 3.89 -9.90
C GLY A 146 -27.32 4.79 -8.98
N ARG A 147 -28.19 5.61 -9.57
CA ARG A 147 -29.17 6.43 -8.87
C ARG A 147 -30.51 6.29 -9.54
N TRP A 148 -31.56 6.20 -8.76
CA TRP A 148 -32.91 6.07 -9.25
C TRP A 148 -33.93 6.74 -8.30
N HIS A 149 -35.18 6.78 -8.72
CA HIS A 149 -36.28 7.34 -7.96
C HIS A 149 -36.02 8.80 -7.56
N ASN A 150 -35.75 9.67 -8.56
CA ASN A 150 -35.36 11.06 -8.38
C ASN A 150 -34.12 11.22 -7.48
N PHE A 151 -33.14 10.33 -7.64
CA PHE A 151 -31.93 10.30 -6.84
C PHE A 151 -32.11 10.09 -5.34
N GLN A 152 -33.32 9.65 -4.95
CA GLN A 152 -33.56 9.29 -3.56
C GLN A 152 -32.92 7.96 -3.15
N ARG A 153 -32.52 7.16 -4.13
CA ARG A 153 -31.86 5.90 -3.91
C ARG A 153 -30.61 5.82 -4.76
N GLY A 154 -29.58 5.20 -4.24
CA GLY A 154 -28.37 4.95 -5.02
C GLY A 154 -27.54 3.83 -4.44
N ILE A 155 -26.74 3.26 -5.32
CA ILE A 155 -25.77 2.22 -5.02
C ILE A 155 -24.44 2.57 -5.66
N ASP A 156 -23.34 2.31 -4.96
CA ASP A 156 -21.97 2.42 -5.44
C ASP A 156 -21.24 1.13 -5.06
N ILE A 157 -20.90 0.33 -6.04
CA ILE A 157 -20.14 -0.92 -5.87
C ILE A 157 -18.79 -0.71 -6.50
N ARG A 158 -17.74 -0.97 -5.74
CA ARG A 158 -16.35 -0.85 -6.20
C ARG A 158 -15.59 -2.12 -5.92
N TYR A 159 -14.77 -2.49 -6.86
CA TYR A 159 -13.75 -3.51 -6.71
C TYR A 159 -12.42 -2.96 -7.18
N ASN A 160 -11.37 -3.22 -6.44
CA ASN A 160 -10.00 -3.01 -6.90
C ASN A 160 -9.08 -4.11 -6.41
N LYS A 161 -8.14 -4.47 -7.26
CA LYS A 161 -7.00 -5.31 -6.92
C LYS A 161 -5.75 -4.44 -6.89
N SER A 162 -4.90 -4.64 -5.90
CA SER A 162 -3.56 -4.07 -5.81
C SER A 162 -2.53 -5.18 -5.59
N VAL A 163 -1.33 -4.96 -6.08
CA VAL A 163 -0.21 -5.88 -5.96
C VAL A 163 0.94 -5.14 -5.29
N SER A 164 1.51 -5.72 -4.24
CA SER A 164 2.71 -5.21 -3.59
C SER A 164 3.82 -6.26 -3.65
N PHE A 165 5.05 -5.81 -3.86
CA PHE A 165 6.20 -6.70 -3.88
C PHE A 165 7.00 -6.59 -2.60
N PRO A 166 7.66 -7.71 -2.20
CA PRO A 166 8.55 -7.70 -1.05
C PRO A 166 9.69 -6.70 -1.24
N SER A 167 10.22 -6.16 -0.13
CA SER A 167 11.41 -5.33 -0.20
C SER A 167 12.57 -6.07 -0.87
N MET A 168 13.34 -5.40 -1.70
CA MET A 168 14.50 -5.99 -2.36
C MET A 168 15.56 -6.50 -1.36
N THR A 169 15.65 -5.89 -0.18
CA THR A 169 16.52 -6.36 0.90
C THR A 169 16.11 -7.70 1.50
N SER A 170 14.85 -8.12 1.33
CA SER A 170 14.38 -9.44 1.78
C SER A 170 14.97 -10.61 0.99
N PHE A 171 15.70 -10.31 -0.09
CA PHE A 171 16.38 -11.31 -0.93
C PHE A 171 17.90 -11.39 -0.66
N ILE A 172 18.39 -10.65 0.34
CA ILE A 172 19.79 -10.58 0.69
C ILE A 172 19.94 -11.04 2.15
N ASP A 173 20.88 -11.97 2.41
CA ASP A 173 21.23 -12.37 3.76
C ASP A 173 22.09 -11.29 4.42
N ILE A 174 21.44 -10.49 5.27
CA ILE A 174 22.09 -9.39 5.98
C ILE A 174 22.31 -9.81 7.42
N ARG A 175 23.59 -9.96 7.82
CA ARG A 175 23.97 -10.21 9.21
C ARG A 175 24.56 -8.94 9.79
N SER A 176 24.03 -8.49 10.92
CA SER A 176 24.54 -7.35 11.66
C SER A 176 25.33 -7.83 12.88
N THR A 177 26.44 -7.20 13.17
CA THR A 177 27.25 -7.48 14.37
C THR A 177 26.95 -6.49 15.49
N ASP A 178 26.27 -5.39 15.20
CA ASP A 178 25.73 -4.45 16.17
C ASP A 178 24.55 -5.04 16.96
N ASP A 179 23.86 -6.01 16.35
CA ASP A 179 22.76 -6.74 16.99
C ASP A 179 22.90 -8.25 16.73
N PRO A 180 23.87 -8.92 17.38
CA PRO A 180 24.18 -10.32 17.14
C PRO A 180 23.08 -11.28 17.61
N LEU A 181 22.13 -10.79 18.43
CA LEU A 181 20.99 -11.58 18.91
C LEU A 181 19.81 -11.57 17.92
N ASN A 182 19.83 -10.74 16.88
CA ASN A 182 18.78 -10.63 15.88
C ASN A 182 19.31 -10.87 14.46
N ILE A 183 19.26 -12.11 14.02
CA ILE A 183 19.72 -12.53 12.69
C ILE A 183 18.54 -12.38 11.71
N ARG A 184 18.77 -11.75 10.57
CA ARG A 184 17.78 -11.64 9.48
C ARG A 184 18.24 -12.45 8.28
N LEU A 185 17.46 -13.47 7.93
CA LEU A 185 17.69 -14.32 6.76
C LEU A 185 16.86 -13.81 5.58
N SER A 186 17.38 -14.03 4.39
CA SER A 186 16.65 -13.80 3.15
C SER A 186 15.62 -14.90 2.87
N ASN A 187 14.69 -14.60 1.96
CA ASN A 187 13.85 -15.59 1.34
C ASN A 187 13.66 -15.27 -0.15
N THR A 188 14.43 -15.93 -1.00
CA THR A 188 14.38 -15.76 -2.45
C THR A 188 13.09 -16.29 -3.08
N GLY A 189 12.31 -17.11 -2.35
CA GLY A 189 11.03 -17.67 -2.77
C GLY A 189 9.82 -16.76 -2.54
N LEU A 190 10.02 -15.55 -2.00
CA LEU A 190 8.91 -14.63 -1.73
C LEU A 190 8.15 -14.25 -3.00
N LYS A 191 6.82 -14.36 -2.89
CA LYS A 191 5.86 -13.95 -3.92
C LYS A 191 5.35 -12.54 -3.67
N ASN A 192 4.79 -11.93 -4.69
CA ASN A 192 4.07 -10.67 -4.55
C ASN A 192 2.77 -10.90 -3.78
N SER A 193 2.43 -9.95 -2.92
CA SER A 193 1.15 -9.95 -2.21
C SER A 193 0.05 -9.37 -3.10
N HIS A 194 -1.11 -9.98 -3.09
CA HIS A 194 -2.29 -9.58 -3.85
C HIS A 194 -3.41 -9.19 -2.90
N GLN A 195 -3.82 -7.94 -2.94
CA GLN A 195 -4.93 -7.46 -2.14
C GLN A 195 -6.15 -7.21 -3.02
N HIS A 196 -7.28 -7.78 -2.64
CA HIS A 196 -8.58 -7.58 -3.27
C HIS A 196 -9.48 -6.82 -2.33
N ASN A 197 -10.04 -5.72 -2.81
CA ASN A 197 -10.96 -4.88 -2.04
C ASN A 197 -12.29 -4.78 -2.77
N ILE A 198 -13.38 -5.03 -2.05
CA ILE A 198 -14.74 -4.84 -2.52
C ILE A 198 -15.41 -3.88 -1.53
N SER A 199 -16.11 -2.88 -2.04
CA SER A 199 -16.95 -2.02 -1.20
C SER A 199 -18.30 -1.78 -1.84
N VAL A 200 -19.30 -1.69 -0.99
CA VAL A 200 -20.69 -1.43 -1.37
C VAL A 200 -21.24 -0.31 -0.50
N TYR A 201 -21.70 0.73 -1.13
CA TYR A 201 -22.44 1.81 -0.49
C TYR A 201 -23.85 1.86 -1.04
N TYR A 202 -24.85 1.88 -0.18
CA TYR A 202 -26.25 2.05 -0.55
C TYR A 202 -26.88 3.15 0.28
N TYR A 203 -27.72 3.96 -0.35
CA TYR A 203 -28.48 4.96 0.37
C TYR A 203 -29.93 5.03 -0.12
N LEU A 204 -30.80 5.43 0.80
CA LEU A 204 -32.19 5.72 0.57
C LEU A 204 -32.57 6.97 1.33
N ASN A 205 -33.03 7.98 0.58
CA ASN A 205 -33.57 9.24 1.09
C ASN A 205 -35.03 9.36 0.74
N SER A 206 -35.85 9.72 1.70
CA SER A 206 -37.23 10.06 1.45
C SER A 206 -37.50 11.46 1.97
N ASN A 207 -37.40 12.47 1.08
CA ASN A 207 -37.63 13.87 1.42
C ASN A 207 -39.02 14.09 1.97
N ARG A 208 -40.03 13.42 1.38
CA ARG A 208 -41.40 13.50 1.82
C ARG A 208 -41.64 13.01 3.24
N LYS A 209 -40.95 11.88 3.60
CA LYS A 209 -41.08 11.26 4.92
C LYS A 209 -39.93 11.67 5.86
N GLN A 210 -38.95 12.46 5.38
CA GLN A 210 -37.73 12.84 6.09
C GLN A 210 -37.02 11.64 6.73
N ARG A 211 -36.94 10.54 5.99
CA ARG A 211 -36.25 9.33 6.40
C ARG A 211 -34.97 9.21 5.59
N TYR A 212 -33.93 8.86 6.30
CA TYR A 212 -32.62 8.66 5.71
C TYR A 212 -32.10 7.29 6.15
N PHE A 213 -31.61 6.51 5.20
CA PHE A 213 -30.91 5.25 5.43
C PHE A 213 -29.67 5.23 4.56
N ASN A 214 -28.53 4.87 5.14
CA ASN A 214 -27.37 4.48 4.36
C ASN A 214 -26.63 3.33 5.03
N THR A 215 -25.94 2.58 4.21
CA THR A 215 -25.05 1.51 4.65
C THR A 215 -23.81 1.47 3.77
N TYR A 216 -22.70 1.23 4.39
CA TYR A 216 -21.40 1.00 3.73
C TYR A 216 -20.81 -0.29 4.25
N TRP A 217 -20.34 -1.14 3.36
CA TRP A 217 -19.65 -2.36 3.67
C TRP A 217 -18.39 -2.48 2.83
N SER A 218 -17.33 -2.95 3.43
CA SER A 218 -16.07 -3.23 2.74
C SER A 218 -15.55 -4.59 3.15
N TYR A 219 -14.98 -5.29 2.18
CA TYR A 219 -14.27 -6.54 2.36
C TYR A 219 -12.91 -6.43 1.69
N SER A 220 -11.86 -6.75 2.43
CA SER A 220 -10.49 -6.80 1.94
C SER A 220 -9.89 -8.15 2.30
N ILE A 221 -9.24 -8.80 1.33
CA ILE A 221 -8.47 -10.03 1.52
C ILE A 221 -7.09 -9.85 0.90
N THR A 222 -6.06 -10.31 1.61
CA THR A 222 -4.69 -10.31 1.12
C THR A 222 -4.21 -11.74 0.96
N GLN A 223 -3.85 -12.10 -0.27
CA GLN A 223 -3.20 -13.36 -0.61
C GLN A 223 -1.70 -13.16 -0.68
N ASP A 224 -0.93 -14.19 -0.27
CA ASP A 224 0.53 -14.17 -0.23
C ASP A 224 1.09 -12.95 0.52
N ALA A 225 0.43 -12.50 1.61
CA ALA A 225 0.94 -11.43 2.45
C ALA A 225 2.32 -11.79 3.00
N VAL A 226 3.25 -10.83 3.03
CA VAL A 226 4.57 -11.07 3.61
C VAL A 226 4.48 -10.83 5.11
N ALA A 227 4.72 -11.88 5.90
CA ALA A 227 4.85 -11.84 7.35
C ALA A 227 6.30 -12.10 7.75
N GLN A 228 6.71 -11.55 8.89
CA GLN A 228 8.03 -11.75 9.45
C GLN A 228 7.93 -12.80 10.55
N GLY A 229 8.30 -14.04 10.23
CA GLY A 229 8.45 -15.10 11.22
C GLY A 229 9.79 -15.01 11.97
N TYR A 230 9.87 -15.58 13.16
CA TYR A 230 11.14 -15.76 13.86
C TYR A 230 11.20 -17.06 14.64
N VAL A 231 12.42 -17.59 14.73
CA VAL A 231 12.74 -18.70 15.60
C VAL A 231 13.63 -18.18 16.75
N TYR A 232 13.26 -18.48 17.98
CA TYR A 232 14.02 -18.10 19.17
C TYR A 232 14.80 -19.29 19.73
N ASP A 233 16.12 -19.16 19.76
CA ASP A 233 16.99 -20.13 20.42
C ASP A 233 17.16 -19.76 21.90
N LYS A 234 16.61 -20.59 22.78
CA LYS A 234 16.67 -20.38 24.24
C LYS A 234 18.05 -20.54 24.82
N ALA A 235 18.94 -21.30 24.16
CA ALA A 235 20.29 -21.54 24.67
C ALA A 235 21.22 -20.34 24.43
N THR A 236 21.06 -19.68 23.28
CA THR A 236 21.90 -18.54 22.87
C THR A 236 21.24 -17.20 23.02
N GLY A 237 19.90 -17.16 23.18
CA GLY A 237 19.11 -15.93 23.18
C GLY A 237 18.88 -15.34 21.78
N VAL A 238 19.37 -16.00 20.73
CA VAL A 238 19.32 -15.51 19.36
C VAL A 238 17.91 -15.66 18.78
N ARG A 239 17.44 -14.61 18.09
CA ARG A 239 16.25 -14.61 17.26
C ARG A 239 16.64 -14.60 15.80
N THR A 240 16.18 -15.59 15.07
CA THR A 240 16.41 -15.67 13.63
C THR A 240 15.12 -15.34 12.90
N TYR A 241 15.07 -14.19 12.24
CA TYR A 241 13.92 -13.72 11.47
C TYR A 241 14.02 -14.17 10.02
N ARG A 242 12.89 -14.58 9.46
CA ARG A 242 12.76 -14.91 8.04
C ARG A 242 11.41 -14.45 7.52
N PRO A 243 11.35 -13.67 6.42
CA PRO A 243 10.09 -13.30 5.81
C PRO A 243 9.49 -14.48 5.05
N GLU A 244 8.18 -14.70 5.18
CA GLU A 244 7.44 -15.74 4.50
C GLU A 244 6.10 -15.22 3.98
N ASN A 245 5.56 -15.86 2.94
CA ASN A 245 4.22 -15.54 2.48
C ASN A 245 3.18 -16.31 3.29
N VAL A 246 2.18 -15.60 3.78
CA VAL A 246 1.05 -16.15 4.54
C VAL A 246 -0.28 -15.83 3.87
N ASN A 247 -1.27 -16.66 4.11
CA ASN A 247 -2.63 -16.49 3.64
C ASN A 247 -3.60 -16.50 4.83
N GLY A 248 -4.78 -15.88 4.64
CA GLY A 248 -5.79 -15.80 5.67
C GLY A 248 -6.02 -14.39 6.23
N ASN A 249 -5.25 -13.41 5.79
CA ASN A 249 -5.44 -12.02 6.18
C ASN A 249 -6.67 -11.43 5.50
N TYR A 250 -7.67 -11.05 6.29
CA TYR A 250 -8.86 -10.37 5.78
C TYR A 250 -9.40 -9.33 6.77
N ASN A 251 -10.16 -8.41 6.23
CA ASN A 251 -10.89 -7.41 6.99
C ASN A 251 -12.27 -7.21 6.37
N ILE A 252 -13.31 -7.32 7.21
CA ILE A 252 -14.69 -7.01 6.86
C ILE A 252 -15.13 -5.89 7.78
N GLY A 253 -15.65 -4.82 7.24
CA GLY A 253 -16.14 -3.72 8.05
C GLY A 253 -17.31 -3.03 7.39
N GLY A 254 -18.17 -2.44 8.22
CA GLY A 254 -19.28 -1.70 7.70
C GLY A 254 -20.05 -0.94 8.75
N ASN A 255 -20.98 -0.13 8.25
CA ASN A 255 -21.86 0.63 9.09
C ASN A 255 -23.26 0.72 8.47
N VAL A 256 -24.23 0.89 9.33
CA VAL A 256 -25.64 1.17 8.99
C VAL A 256 -26.05 2.42 9.75
N ASN A 257 -26.57 3.40 9.03
CA ASN A 257 -27.12 4.61 9.62
C ASN A 257 -28.58 4.75 9.22
N TYR A 258 -29.41 5.08 10.19
CA TYR A 258 -30.83 5.29 9.99
C TYR A 258 -31.31 6.51 10.77
N SER A 259 -32.07 7.37 10.10
CA SER A 259 -32.69 8.55 10.69
C SER A 259 -34.15 8.65 10.28
N MET A 260 -35.05 8.91 11.24
CA MET A 260 -36.45 9.14 10.97
C MET A 260 -37.12 10.04 12.02
N PRO A 261 -38.14 10.85 11.67
CA PRO A 261 -38.98 11.53 12.63
C PRO A 261 -39.86 10.54 13.39
N LEU A 262 -39.99 10.71 14.70
CA LEU A 262 -40.81 9.88 15.58
C LEU A 262 -42.24 10.45 15.71
N ASP A 263 -42.40 11.75 15.54
CA ASP A 263 -43.70 12.41 15.65
C ASP A 263 -44.15 13.05 14.30
N LYS A 264 -45.42 13.22 14.15
CA LYS A 264 -46.01 13.87 12.94
C LYS A 264 -45.56 15.33 12.77
N ALA A 265 -45.30 16.03 13.88
CA ALA A 265 -44.84 17.41 13.87
C ALA A 265 -43.33 17.50 13.62
N ARG A 266 -42.61 16.35 13.54
CA ARG A 266 -41.16 16.22 13.24
C ARG A 266 -40.27 16.96 14.25
N ARG A 267 -40.70 17.06 15.51
CA ARG A 267 -39.93 17.68 16.60
C ARG A 267 -38.99 16.70 17.24
N LEU A 268 -39.31 15.40 17.14
CA LEU A 268 -38.47 14.30 17.64
C LEU A 268 -37.93 13.52 16.45
N THR A 269 -36.60 13.30 16.43
CA THR A 269 -35.94 12.53 15.42
C THR A 269 -35.11 11.41 16.09
N LEU A 270 -35.30 10.19 15.62
CA LEU A 270 -34.42 9.06 15.94
C LEU A 270 -33.25 9.04 14.97
N ASN A 271 -32.04 9.04 15.51
CA ASN A 271 -30.81 8.77 14.76
C ASN A 271 -30.18 7.50 15.35
N SER A 272 -29.94 6.54 14.50
CA SER A 272 -29.34 5.25 14.88
C SER A 272 -28.16 4.95 13.99
N ALA A 273 -27.07 4.50 14.59
CA ALA A 273 -25.85 4.11 13.89
C ALA A 273 -25.32 2.80 14.49
N LEU A 274 -24.95 1.86 13.61
CA LEU A 274 -24.32 0.61 13.94
C LEU A 274 -23.04 0.47 13.15
N TRP A 275 -21.95 0.06 13.81
CA TRP A 275 -20.66 -0.27 13.18
C TRP A 275 -20.29 -1.71 13.51
N SER A 276 -19.68 -2.35 12.54
CA SER A 276 -19.14 -3.70 12.70
C SER A 276 -17.80 -3.80 12.00
N ARG A 277 -16.85 -4.49 12.64
CA ARG A 277 -15.57 -4.83 12.03
C ARG A 277 -15.14 -6.21 12.52
N LEU A 278 -14.73 -7.04 11.57
CA LEU A 278 -14.11 -8.32 11.77
C LEU A 278 -12.81 -8.36 10.97
N TYR A 279 -11.72 -8.75 11.59
CA TYR A 279 -10.45 -8.90 10.90
C TYR A 279 -9.73 -10.17 11.38
N ASN A 280 -8.91 -10.70 10.51
CA ASN A 280 -7.97 -11.76 10.81
C ASN A 280 -6.60 -11.38 10.28
N SER A 281 -5.58 -11.46 11.10
CA SER A 281 -4.17 -11.28 10.76
C SER A 281 -3.44 -12.56 11.13
N VAL A 282 -2.67 -13.07 10.18
CA VAL A 282 -1.84 -14.25 10.36
C VAL A 282 -0.40 -13.81 10.55
N ASP A 283 0.17 -14.17 11.69
CA ASP A 283 1.58 -14.00 12.03
C ASP A 283 2.27 -15.38 12.08
N LEU A 284 3.60 -15.41 11.99
CA LEU A 284 4.45 -16.60 11.99
C LEU A 284 5.28 -16.71 13.27
#